data_7a4f90b4b87f0c7966d827796ad07d29
#
_entry.id   7a4f90b4b87f0c7966d827796ad07d29
#
_cell.length_a   1.000
_cell.length_b   1.000
_cell.length_c   1.000
_cell.angle_alpha   90.00
_cell.angle_beta   90.00
_cell.angle_gamma   90.00
#
_symmetry.space_group_name_H-M   'P 1'
#
loop_
_entity.id
_entity.type
_entity.pdbx_description
1 polymer ?
#
loop_
_entity_poly.entity_id
_entity_poly.type
_entity_poly.pdbx_seq_one_letter_code
_entity_poly.pdbx_strand_id
1 'polypeptide(L)'
;MPNSFRTAVIGLGSMGYGVAQSCLRGGHVTYGFDVVPSQIERLQSEGSMKGDLADIAGTLDAAVIVVLDAAQTEDVLFGKRGLVPLMRKGAVVLACATVPPNFARTMEARCSALGIHYLDAPISGGSAKAASGQLSIMASGTPDAFAAAAPVLDATAETVFELGDAAGAGSAMKAVNQLLAGVHIATMAEAMTLGMTQGVSPEKFVEVISQCAGTSWMLENRAPHIVAGDYAPLSQVNIWPKDLGIVLDIAKSASFSAPITAAALQQYLVAAGMGLGREDDAAVAKVYARNVGLTLPGAA
;
A
#
# COMPACT_ATOMS: atom_id res chain seq x y z
N MET A 1 -6.41 35.29 -5.41
CA MET A 1 -5.65 34.06 -5.70
C MET A 1 -6.68 32.99 -5.98
N PRO A 2 -6.55 32.16 -7.03
CA PRO A 2 -7.46 31.04 -7.19
C PRO A 2 -7.40 30.21 -5.91
N ASN A 3 -8.57 29.70 -5.49
CA ASN A 3 -8.72 28.90 -4.27
C ASN A 3 -7.76 27.70 -4.39
N SER A 4 -6.67 27.68 -3.61
CA SER A 4 -5.70 26.60 -3.68
C SER A 4 -6.32 25.34 -3.05
N PHE A 5 -6.30 24.23 -3.77
CA PHE A 5 -6.90 22.95 -3.37
C PHE A 5 -6.29 22.46 -2.05
N ARG A 6 -7.14 22.15 -1.06
CA ARG A 6 -6.72 21.82 0.32
C ARG A 6 -6.80 20.31 0.53
N THR A 7 -5.65 19.70 0.77
CA THR A 7 -5.52 18.24 0.92
C THR A 7 -4.96 17.88 2.28
N ALA A 8 -5.62 16.97 3.00
CA ALA A 8 -5.04 16.29 4.15
C ALA A 8 -4.56 14.89 3.74
N VAL A 9 -3.34 14.51 4.13
CA VAL A 9 -2.82 13.14 3.99
C VAL A 9 -2.71 12.55 5.38
N ILE A 10 -3.43 11.45 5.63
CA ILE A 10 -3.48 10.78 6.92
C ILE A 10 -2.75 9.44 6.80
N GLY A 11 -1.71 9.27 7.60
CA GLY A 11 -0.71 8.21 7.50
C GLY A 11 0.48 8.65 6.66
N LEU A 12 1.60 9.00 7.31
CA LEU A 12 2.85 9.45 6.71
C LEU A 12 3.93 8.36 6.77
N GLY A 13 3.52 7.11 6.65
CA GLY A 13 4.42 5.97 6.48
C GLY A 13 5.14 6.01 5.11
N SER A 14 5.77 4.89 4.73
CA SER A 14 6.60 4.80 3.51
C SER A 14 5.92 5.29 2.22
N MET A 15 4.60 5.04 2.09
CA MET A 15 3.82 5.47 0.92
C MET A 15 3.22 6.87 1.12
N GLY A 16 2.55 7.10 2.26
CA GLY A 16 1.80 8.33 2.47
C GLY A 16 2.67 9.57 2.60
N TYR A 17 3.90 9.44 3.08
CA TYR A 17 4.84 10.54 3.08
C TYR A 17 5.13 11.03 1.65
N GLY A 18 5.41 10.09 0.74
CA GLY A 18 5.62 10.41 -0.68
C GLY A 18 4.36 11.00 -1.36
N VAL A 19 3.17 10.51 -1.02
CA VAL A 19 1.90 11.08 -1.49
C VAL A 19 1.77 12.55 -1.04
N ALA A 20 2.07 12.85 0.23
CA ALA A 20 2.03 14.21 0.74
C ALA A 20 3.05 15.13 0.04
N GLN A 21 4.28 14.64 -0.20
CA GLN A 21 5.27 15.37 -1.00
C GLN A 21 4.78 15.67 -2.42
N SER A 22 4.10 14.72 -3.04
CA SER A 22 3.55 14.89 -4.39
C SER A 22 2.42 15.93 -4.42
N CYS A 23 1.53 15.93 -3.42
CA CYS A 23 0.53 16.97 -3.26
C CYS A 23 1.15 18.38 -3.08
N LEU A 24 2.21 18.48 -2.26
CA LEU A 24 2.95 19.75 -2.08
C LEU A 24 3.51 20.26 -3.42
N ARG A 25 4.19 19.39 -4.19
CA ARG A 25 4.72 19.74 -5.51
C ARG A 25 3.64 20.09 -6.52
N GLY A 26 2.46 19.47 -6.41
CA GLY A 26 1.27 19.79 -7.20
C GLY A 26 0.62 21.12 -6.83
N GLY A 27 1.17 21.85 -5.85
CA GLY A 27 0.68 23.18 -5.46
C GLY A 27 -0.52 23.14 -4.50
N HIS A 28 -0.81 21.99 -3.89
CA HIS A 28 -1.88 21.88 -2.90
C HIS A 28 -1.48 22.54 -1.57
N VAL A 29 -2.44 23.12 -0.89
CA VAL A 29 -2.31 23.43 0.54
C VAL A 29 -2.42 22.11 1.30
N THR A 30 -1.27 21.53 1.62
CA THR A 30 -1.17 20.16 2.13
C THR A 30 -0.99 20.16 3.65
N TYR A 31 -1.77 19.30 4.32
CA TYR A 31 -1.64 18.97 5.74
C TYR A 31 -1.25 17.51 5.87
N GLY A 32 -0.32 17.18 6.76
CA GLY A 32 0.08 15.81 7.03
C GLY A 32 -0.25 15.41 8.47
N PHE A 33 -0.80 14.18 8.64
CA PHE A 33 -1.15 13.63 9.95
C PHE A 33 -0.62 12.20 10.09
N ASP A 34 -0.02 11.93 11.23
CA ASP A 34 0.50 10.61 11.59
C ASP A 34 0.50 10.44 13.12
N VAL A 35 0.51 9.20 13.58
CA VAL A 35 0.70 8.87 15.01
C VAL A 35 2.14 9.08 15.46
N VAL A 36 3.09 9.21 14.52
CA VAL A 36 4.51 9.47 14.76
C VAL A 36 4.80 10.97 14.54
N PRO A 37 4.97 11.78 15.60
CA PRO A 37 5.11 13.24 15.49
C PRO A 37 6.25 13.69 14.58
N SER A 38 7.38 12.97 14.59
CA SER A 38 8.55 13.31 13.77
C SER A 38 8.29 13.27 12.26
N GLN A 39 7.32 12.45 11.79
CA GLN A 39 6.93 12.44 10.38
C GLN A 39 6.16 13.71 10.01
N ILE A 40 5.31 14.19 10.92
CA ILE A 40 4.57 15.45 10.75
C ILE A 40 5.55 16.63 10.70
N GLU A 41 6.47 16.71 11.68
CA GLU A 41 7.48 17.78 11.77
C GLU A 41 8.37 17.80 10.52
N ARG A 42 8.80 16.62 10.04
CA ARG A 42 9.59 16.49 8.84
C ARG A 42 8.83 17.03 7.62
N LEU A 43 7.56 16.67 7.44
CA LEU A 43 6.76 17.16 6.32
C LEU A 43 6.50 18.67 6.42
N GLN A 44 6.33 19.19 7.63
CA GLN A 44 6.21 20.64 7.87
C GLN A 44 7.48 21.41 7.48
N SER A 45 8.66 20.83 7.70
CA SER A 45 9.91 21.43 7.23
C SER A 45 10.03 21.48 5.70
N GLU A 46 9.26 20.67 4.99
CA GLU A 46 9.15 20.65 3.53
C GLU A 46 8.02 21.56 2.99
N GLY A 47 7.28 22.25 3.86
CA GLY A 47 6.28 23.24 3.46
C GLY A 47 4.81 22.85 3.71
N SER A 48 4.52 21.71 4.36
CA SER A 48 3.14 21.42 4.74
C SER A 48 2.64 22.34 5.85
N MET A 49 1.34 22.55 5.85
CA MET A 49 0.67 23.43 6.82
C MET A 49 0.54 22.74 8.18
N LYS A 50 0.55 23.55 9.23
CA LYS A 50 0.19 23.13 10.60
C LYS A 50 -1.30 23.26 10.82
N GLY A 51 -1.90 22.35 11.59
CA GLY A 51 -3.30 22.44 11.99
C GLY A 51 -3.72 21.19 12.76
N ASP A 52 -4.76 21.32 13.57
CA ASP A 52 -5.46 20.16 14.11
C ASP A 52 -6.47 19.67 13.07
N LEU A 53 -6.59 18.35 12.91
CA LEU A 53 -7.45 17.75 11.89
C LEU A 53 -8.91 18.14 12.04
N ALA A 54 -9.40 18.24 13.29
CA ALA A 54 -10.77 18.64 13.55
C ALA A 54 -11.05 20.10 13.17
N ASP A 55 -10.08 20.99 13.37
CA ASP A 55 -10.23 22.43 13.08
C ASP A 55 -10.23 22.69 11.57
N ILE A 56 -9.47 21.93 10.78
CA ILE A 56 -9.33 22.16 9.35
C ILE A 56 -10.29 21.34 8.49
N ALA A 57 -10.90 20.28 9.04
CA ALA A 57 -11.72 19.31 8.32
C ALA A 57 -12.78 19.96 7.42
N GLY A 58 -13.50 20.95 7.95
CA GLY A 58 -14.54 21.71 7.21
C GLY A 58 -14.01 22.57 6.05
N THR A 59 -12.68 22.70 5.90
CA THR A 59 -12.04 23.48 4.83
C THR A 59 -11.38 22.61 3.77
N LEU A 60 -11.30 21.29 3.99
CA LEU A 60 -10.64 20.37 3.09
C LEU A 60 -11.46 20.14 1.81
N ASP A 61 -10.77 20.06 0.70
CA ASP A 61 -11.28 19.59 -0.58
C ASP A 61 -11.14 18.06 -0.68
N ALA A 62 -10.02 17.53 -0.19
CA ALA A 62 -9.74 16.10 -0.20
C ALA A 62 -9.04 15.62 1.07
N ALA A 63 -9.32 14.36 1.44
CA ALA A 63 -8.58 13.61 2.44
C ALA A 63 -8.05 12.30 1.83
N VAL A 64 -6.73 12.12 1.86
CA VAL A 64 -6.06 10.91 1.34
C VAL A 64 -5.68 10.03 2.53
N ILE A 65 -6.27 8.85 2.61
CA ILE A 65 -6.12 7.93 3.74
C ILE A 65 -5.12 6.84 3.35
N VAL A 66 -3.89 6.93 3.88
CA VAL A 66 -2.78 6.00 3.56
C VAL A 66 -2.35 5.28 4.83
N VAL A 67 -3.32 4.63 5.45
CA VAL A 67 -3.12 3.81 6.66
C VAL A 67 -2.99 2.33 6.32
N LEU A 68 -2.73 1.48 7.32
CA LEU A 68 -2.35 0.09 7.10
C LEU A 68 -3.52 -0.82 6.71
N ASP A 69 -4.71 -0.64 7.33
CA ASP A 69 -5.80 -1.60 7.25
C ASP A 69 -7.20 -0.97 7.35
N ALA A 70 -8.22 -1.83 7.30
CA ALA A 70 -9.63 -1.44 7.38
C ALA A 70 -9.99 -0.80 8.72
N ALA A 71 -9.46 -1.33 9.83
CA ALA A 71 -9.78 -0.82 11.18
C ALA A 71 -9.25 0.61 11.36
N GLN A 72 -8.00 0.85 10.94
CA GLN A 72 -7.42 2.20 10.95
C GLN A 72 -8.15 3.14 10.00
N THR A 73 -8.54 2.65 8.81
CA THR A 73 -9.33 3.44 7.85
C THR A 73 -10.67 3.84 8.47
N GLU A 74 -11.39 2.92 9.09
CA GLU A 74 -12.67 3.21 9.72
C GLU A 74 -12.52 4.17 10.91
N ASP A 75 -11.49 4.00 11.74
CA ASP A 75 -11.23 4.88 12.88
C ASP A 75 -10.94 6.32 12.42
N VAL A 76 -10.11 6.50 11.39
CA VAL A 76 -9.83 7.83 10.79
C VAL A 76 -11.11 8.46 10.23
N LEU A 77 -11.93 7.70 9.54
CA LEU A 77 -13.11 8.24 8.88
C LEU A 77 -14.28 8.47 9.86
N PHE A 78 -14.54 7.54 10.78
CA PHE A 78 -15.76 7.46 11.57
C PHE A 78 -15.55 7.12 13.05
N GLY A 79 -14.30 7.02 13.52
CA GLY A 79 -13.99 6.79 14.92
C GLY A 79 -14.41 7.95 15.81
N LYS A 80 -14.02 7.93 17.07
CA LYS A 80 -14.41 8.96 18.07
C LYS A 80 -14.04 10.39 17.64
N ARG A 81 -12.98 10.55 16.84
CA ARG A 81 -12.50 11.80 16.24
C ARG A 81 -12.58 11.72 14.70
N GLY A 82 -13.58 11.00 14.20
CA GLY A 82 -13.73 10.71 12.78
C GLY A 82 -13.81 11.98 11.93
N LEU A 83 -13.11 11.94 10.81
CA LEU A 83 -12.94 13.07 9.90
C LEU A 83 -14.22 13.38 9.11
N VAL A 84 -14.91 12.35 8.60
CA VAL A 84 -16.00 12.50 7.62
C VAL A 84 -17.15 13.38 8.14
N PRO A 85 -17.62 13.23 9.39
CA PRO A 85 -18.68 14.11 9.91
C PRO A 85 -18.31 15.60 9.99
N LEU A 86 -17.02 15.92 9.93
CA LEU A 86 -16.50 17.29 10.04
C LEU A 86 -16.18 17.91 8.67
N MET A 87 -16.09 17.09 7.61
CA MET A 87 -15.80 17.58 6.28
C MET A 87 -16.97 18.36 5.67
N ARG A 88 -16.63 19.29 4.78
CA ARG A 88 -17.64 20.01 4.00
C ARG A 88 -18.27 19.08 2.95
N LYS A 89 -19.57 19.24 2.69
CA LYS A 89 -20.23 18.51 1.60
C LYS A 89 -19.56 18.75 0.26
N GLY A 90 -19.48 17.71 -0.55
CA GLY A 90 -18.80 17.73 -1.85
C GLY A 90 -17.28 17.54 -1.76
N ALA A 91 -16.69 17.46 -0.57
CA ALA A 91 -15.30 17.02 -0.42
C ALA A 91 -15.17 15.51 -0.69
N VAL A 92 -13.94 15.06 -0.96
CA VAL A 92 -13.68 13.65 -1.32
C VAL A 92 -12.69 12.98 -0.37
N VAL A 93 -12.96 11.72 -0.05
CA VAL A 93 -12.03 10.80 0.61
C VAL A 93 -11.43 9.88 -0.46
N LEU A 94 -10.09 9.83 -0.56
CA LEU A 94 -9.36 8.82 -1.33
C LEU A 94 -8.83 7.77 -0.33
N ALA A 95 -9.40 6.57 -0.34
CA ALA A 95 -9.01 5.48 0.55
C ALA A 95 -7.98 4.58 -0.15
N CYS A 96 -6.72 4.65 0.29
CA CYS A 96 -5.60 3.99 -0.36
C CYS A 96 -5.16 2.69 0.32
N ALA A 97 -5.72 2.36 1.49
CA ALA A 97 -5.39 1.13 2.21
C ALA A 97 -5.85 -0.12 1.45
N THR A 98 -5.09 -1.21 1.59
CA THR A 98 -5.55 -2.53 1.11
C THR A 98 -6.61 -3.07 2.07
N VAL A 99 -7.84 -3.15 1.59
CA VAL A 99 -9.03 -3.53 2.38
C VAL A 99 -9.92 -4.52 1.60
N PRO A 100 -10.83 -5.27 2.29
CA PRO A 100 -11.82 -6.07 1.59
C PRO A 100 -12.77 -5.21 0.75
N PRO A 101 -13.19 -5.65 -0.45
CA PRO A 101 -14.10 -4.90 -1.31
C PRO A 101 -15.42 -4.49 -0.65
N ASN A 102 -15.98 -5.37 0.21
CA ASN A 102 -17.21 -5.06 0.93
C ASN A 102 -17.03 -3.95 1.97
N PHE A 103 -15.85 -3.87 2.57
CA PHE A 103 -15.52 -2.76 3.47
C PHE A 103 -15.51 -1.42 2.69
N ALA A 104 -14.85 -1.37 1.52
CA ALA A 104 -14.85 -0.16 0.69
C ALA A 104 -16.27 0.30 0.32
N ARG A 105 -17.17 -0.64 -0.07
CA ARG A 105 -18.58 -0.33 -0.34
C ARG A 105 -19.32 0.23 0.88
N THR A 106 -19.05 -0.32 2.05
CA THR A 106 -19.64 0.18 3.31
C THR A 106 -19.17 1.60 3.61
N MET A 107 -17.88 1.89 3.42
CA MET A 107 -17.34 3.24 3.64
C MET A 107 -17.91 4.25 2.64
N GLU A 108 -18.03 3.88 1.36
CA GLU A 108 -18.69 4.71 0.34
C GLU A 108 -20.11 5.09 0.75
N ALA A 109 -20.92 4.11 1.14
CA ALA A 109 -22.30 4.35 1.56
C ALA A 109 -22.40 5.29 2.76
N ARG A 110 -21.51 5.12 3.76
CA ARG A 110 -21.45 5.98 4.94
C ARG A 110 -20.99 7.41 4.62
N CYS A 111 -20.03 7.58 3.73
CA CYS A 111 -19.57 8.88 3.26
C CYS A 111 -20.68 9.60 2.48
N SER A 112 -21.30 8.90 1.54
CA SER A 112 -22.42 9.42 0.73
C SER A 112 -23.58 9.90 1.58
N ALA A 113 -23.92 9.18 2.66
CA ALA A 113 -24.99 9.58 3.57
C ALA A 113 -24.73 10.95 4.24
N LEU A 114 -23.48 11.40 4.28
CA LEU A 114 -23.07 12.71 4.81
C LEU A 114 -22.75 13.72 3.69
N GLY A 115 -22.94 13.34 2.41
CA GLY A 115 -22.67 14.19 1.26
C GLY A 115 -21.18 14.34 0.94
N ILE A 116 -20.37 13.36 1.34
CA ILE A 116 -18.94 13.26 1.06
C ILE A 116 -18.73 12.23 -0.03
N HIS A 117 -17.93 12.56 -1.04
CA HIS A 117 -17.51 11.60 -2.07
C HIS A 117 -16.48 10.63 -1.51
N TYR A 118 -16.52 9.39 -1.97
CA TYR A 118 -15.55 8.36 -1.59
C TYR A 118 -14.97 7.72 -2.85
N LEU A 119 -13.65 7.68 -2.94
CA LEU A 119 -12.92 6.97 -3.98
C LEU A 119 -12.15 5.81 -3.33
N ASP A 120 -12.51 4.59 -3.67
CA ASP A 120 -11.75 3.37 -3.37
C ASP A 120 -10.52 3.37 -4.28
N ALA A 121 -9.36 3.79 -3.76
CA ALA A 121 -8.19 4.16 -4.55
C ALA A 121 -6.89 3.52 -4.05
N PRO A 122 -6.84 2.18 -3.91
CA PRO A 122 -5.60 1.51 -3.52
C PRO A 122 -4.47 1.76 -4.52
N ILE A 123 -3.25 1.86 -3.98
CA ILE A 123 -2.06 2.31 -4.69
C ILE A 123 -1.04 1.19 -4.91
N SER A 124 -0.22 1.34 -5.94
CA SER A 124 0.92 0.47 -6.27
C SER A 124 2.09 1.30 -6.82
N GLY A 125 3.34 0.83 -6.61
CA GLY A 125 4.54 1.47 -7.16
C GLY A 125 5.67 1.66 -6.15
N GLY A 126 5.40 1.49 -4.85
CA GLY A 126 6.40 1.67 -3.78
C GLY A 126 6.67 3.15 -3.43
N SER A 127 7.47 3.36 -2.40
CA SER A 127 7.73 4.69 -1.83
C SER A 127 8.39 5.67 -2.81
N ALA A 128 9.26 5.18 -3.70
CA ALA A 128 9.92 6.02 -4.71
C ALA A 128 8.91 6.61 -5.70
N LYS A 129 7.99 5.78 -6.23
CA LYS A 129 6.92 6.25 -7.11
C LYS A 129 5.92 7.15 -6.39
N ALA A 130 5.60 6.86 -5.12
CA ALA A 130 4.78 7.76 -4.30
C ALA A 130 5.41 9.16 -4.18
N ALA A 131 6.72 9.19 -3.89
CA ALA A 131 7.47 10.44 -3.75
C ALA A 131 7.65 11.19 -5.07
N SER A 132 7.64 10.54 -6.22
CA SER A 132 7.76 11.18 -7.55
C SER A 132 6.43 11.53 -8.22
N GLY A 133 5.28 11.18 -7.64
CA GLY A 133 3.96 11.37 -8.25
C GLY A 133 3.66 10.39 -9.38
N GLN A 134 4.26 9.20 -9.33
CA GLN A 134 4.19 8.20 -10.41
C GLN A 134 3.50 6.91 -9.98
N LEU A 135 2.57 6.99 -9.03
CA LEU A 135 1.81 5.83 -8.59
C LEU A 135 0.91 5.28 -9.70
N SER A 136 0.67 3.96 -9.63
CA SER A 136 -0.47 3.33 -10.28
C SER A 136 -1.59 3.25 -9.26
N ILE A 137 -2.75 3.85 -9.57
CA ILE A 137 -3.93 3.87 -8.70
C ILE A 137 -5.01 3.02 -9.33
N MET A 138 -5.52 2.04 -8.58
CA MET A 138 -6.63 1.17 -8.98
C MET A 138 -7.92 1.74 -8.39
N ALA A 139 -8.56 2.68 -9.09
CA ALA A 139 -9.64 3.47 -8.53
C ALA A 139 -11.02 2.95 -8.92
N SER A 140 -11.98 3.03 -8.00
CA SER A 140 -13.39 2.85 -8.28
C SER A 140 -14.26 3.74 -7.37
N GLY A 141 -15.34 4.28 -7.93
CA GLY A 141 -16.24 5.21 -7.24
C GLY A 141 -17.08 5.97 -8.25
N THR A 142 -18.01 6.79 -7.79
CA THR A 142 -18.89 7.55 -8.68
C THR A 142 -18.12 8.54 -9.57
N PRO A 143 -18.65 8.93 -10.76
CA PRO A 143 -18.06 9.98 -11.59
C PRO A 143 -17.78 11.28 -10.82
N ASP A 144 -18.66 11.66 -9.90
CA ASP A 144 -18.47 12.84 -9.05
C ASP A 144 -17.30 12.67 -8.07
N ALA A 145 -17.07 11.44 -7.56
CA ALA A 145 -15.90 11.15 -6.73
C ALA A 145 -14.59 11.27 -7.51
N PHE A 146 -14.55 10.77 -8.74
CA PHE A 146 -13.40 10.95 -9.64
C PHE A 146 -13.14 12.43 -9.94
N ALA A 147 -14.19 13.17 -10.29
CA ALA A 147 -14.09 14.60 -10.59
C ALA A 147 -13.56 15.40 -9.38
N ALA A 148 -14.08 15.11 -8.17
CA ALA A 148 -13.61 15.75 -6.94
C ALA A 148 -12.16 15.36 -6.57
N ALA A 149 -11.74 14.13 -6.89
CA ALA A 149 -10.40 13.61 -6.61
C ALA A 149 -9.36 14.02 -7.66
N ALA A 150 -9.76 14.48 -8.84
CA ALA A 150 -8.88 14.72 -9.98
C ALA A 150 -7.61 15.51 -9.61
N PRO A 151 -7.63 16.61 -8.84
CA PRO A 151 -6.40 17.33 -8.51
C PRO A 151 -5.39 16.46 -7.71
N VAL A 152 -5.87 15.58 -6.83
CA VAL A 152 -5.00 14.67 -6.06
C VAL A 152 -4.46 13.57 -6.98
N LEU A 153 -5.29 13.01 -7.84
CA LEU A 153 -4.90 11.98 -8.79
C LEU A 153 -3.81 12.51 -9.74
N ASP A 154 -3.99 13.70 -10.28
CA ASP A 154 -3.01 14.38 -11.16
C ASP A 154 -1.67 14.63 -10.46
N ALA A 155 -1.70 14.96 -9.16
CA ALA A 155 -0.48 15.22 -8.39
C ALA A 155 0.29 13.95 -8.00
N THR A 156 -0.40 12.79 -7.88
CA THR A 156 0.16 11.60 -7.21
C THR A 156 0.31 10.38 -8.10
N ALA A 157 -0.33 10.35 -9.27
CA ALA A 157 -0.37 9.18 -10.14
C ALA A 157 0.24 9.43 -11.52
N GLU A 158 0.97 8.44 -12.02
CA GLU A 158 1.33 8.31 -13.44
C GLU A 158 0.18 7.69 -14.23
N THR A 159 -0.54 6.75 -13.59
CA THR A 159 -1.65 6.04 -14.21
C THR A 159 -2.78 5.83 -13.21
N VAL A 160 -3.98 6.21 -13.59
CA VAL A 160 -5.22 5.90 -12.86
C VAL A 160 -6.03 4.90 -13.68
N PHE A 161 -6.28 3.74 -13.10
CA PHE A 161 -7.17 2.72 -13.68
C PHE A 161 -8.58 2.92 -13.09
N GLU A 162 -9.51 3.41 -13.89
CA GLU A 162 -10.93 3.54 -13.49
C GLU A 162 -11.61 2.18 -13.65
N LEU A 163 -11.96 1.54 -12.53
CA LEU A 163 -12.40 0.15 -12.48
C LEU A 163 -13.90 -0.01 -12.24
N GLY A 164 -14.64 1.08 -12.16
CA GLY A 164 -16.09 1.05 -12.02
C GLY A 164 -16.67 2.27 -11.30
N ASP A 165 -17.99 2.40 -11.38
CA ASP A 165 -18.76 3.56 -10.94
C ASP A 165 -19.18 3.50 -9.46
N ALA A 166 -18.68 2.53 -8.71
CA ALA A 166 -18.90 2.36 -7.27
C ALA A 166 -17.68 1.72 -6.62
N ALA A 167 -17.49 1.99 -5.34
CA ALA A 167 -16.38 1.41 -4.56
C ALA A 167 -16.39 -0.11 -4.51
N GLY A 168 -15.23 -0.70 -4.36
CA GLY A 168 -14.99 -2.14 -4.21
C GLY A 168 -14.30 -2.80 -5.39
N ALA A 169 -14.39 -2.26 -6.60
CA ALA A 169 -13.66 -2.80 -7.76
C ALA A 169 -12.15 -2.50 -7.66
N GLY A 170 -11.78 -1.32 -7.17
CA GLY A 170 -10.40 -0.96 -6.87
C GLY A 170 -9.77 -1.89 -5.83
N SER A 171 -10.43 -2.07 -4.70
CA SER A 171 -10.01 -3.01 -3.64
C SER A 171 -9.95 -4.45 -4.14
N ALA A 172 -10.89 -4.90 -5.01
CA ALA A 172 -10.85 -6.23 -5.61
C ALA A 172 -9.62 -6.40 -6.50
N MET A 173 -9.34 -5.43 -7.38
CA MET A 173 -8.15 -5.45 -8.23
C MET A 173 -6.88 -5.41 -7.39
N LYS A 174 -6.86 -4.63 -6.31
CA LYS A 174 -5.72 -4.60 -5.38
C LYS A 174 -5.51 -5.97 -4.74
N ALA A 175 -6.56 -6.66 -4.32
CA ALA A 175 -6.44 -8.01 -3.77
C ALA A 175 -5.82 -9.00 -4.78
N VAL A 176 -6.21 -8.91 -6.06
CA VAL A 176 -5.61 -9.70 -7.15
C VAL A 176 -4.13 -9.35 -7.32
N ASN A 177 -3.78 -8.06 -7.30
CA ASN A 177 -2.38 -7.61 -7.34
C ASN A 177 -1.58 -8.15 -6.15
N GLN A 178 -2.15 -8.12 -4.92
CA GLN A 178 -1.45 -8.61 -3.72
C GLN A 178 -1.26 -10.13 -3.74
N LEU A 179 -2.24 -10.88 -4.28
CA LEU A 179 -2.06 -12.31 -4.54
C LEU A 179 -0.80 -12.55 -5.37
N LEU A 180 -0.71 -11.91 -6.54
CA LEU A 180 0.43 -12.06 -7.43
C LEU A 180 1.74 -11.62 -6.76
N ALA A 181 1.77 -10.44 -6.17
CA ALA A 181 2.97 -9.89 -5.57
C ALA A 181 3.50 -10.76 -4.41
N GLY A 182 2.63 -11.17 -3.48
CA GLY A 182 3.03 -12.02 -2.36
C GLY A 182 3.50 -13.41 -2.80
N VAL A 183 2.82 -14.02 -3.78
CA VAL A 183 3.22 -15.31 -4.34
C VAL A 183 4.56 -15.17 -5.08
N HIS A 184 4.75 -14.12 -5.88
CA HIS A 184 6.01 -13.92 -6.63
C HIS A 184 7.21 -13.74 -5.70
N ILE A 185 7.08 -13.03 -4.57
CA ILE A 185 8.18 -12.91 -3.60
C ILE A 185 8.47 -14.28 -2.96
N ALA A 186 7.44 -15.01 -2.54
CA ALA A 186 7.62 -16.31 -1.93
C ALA A 186 8.28 -17.31 -2.90
N THR A 187 7.84 -17.36 -4.16
CA THR A 187 8.42 -18.24 -5.18
C THR A 187 9.83 -17.81 -5.58
N MET A 188 10.13 -16.52 -5.63
CA MET A 188 11.49 -16.01 -5.85
C MET A 188 12.42 -16.48 -4.72
N ALA A 189 12.00 -16.36 -3.46
CA ALA A 189 12.78 -16.80 -2.30
C ALA A 189 13.02 -18.32 -2.31
N GLU A 190 12.00 -19.10 -2.63
CA GLU A 190 12.09 -20.56 -2.77
C GLU A 190 13.04 -20.96 -3.90
N ALA A 191 12.88 -20.36 -5.08
CA ALA A 191 13.72 -20.66 -6.25
C ALA A 191 15.19 -20.29 -6.04
N MET A 192 15.47 -19.11 -5.44
CA MET A 192 16.84 -18.69 -5.13
C MET A 192 17.50 -19.66 -4.16
N THR A 193 16.84 -20.01 -3.06
CA THR A 193 17.40 -20.93 -2.06
C THR A 193 17.54 -22.34 -2.59
N LEU A 194 16.62 -22.82 -3.44
CA LEU A 194 16.80 -24.09 -4.17
C LEU A 194 18.06 -24.03 -5.06
N GLY A 195 18.24 -22.95 -5.83
CA GLY A 195 19.45 -22.76 -6.65
C GLY A 195 20.73 -22.81 -5.83
N MET A 196 20.74 -22.18 -4.65
CA MET A 196 21.89 -22.22 -3.73
C MET A 196 22.24 -23.65 -3.28
N THR A 197 21.26 -24.52 -3.06
CA THR A 197 21.55 -25.96 -2.77
C THR A 197 22.25 -26.68 -3.91
N GLN A 198 22.15 -26.15 -5.14
CA GLN A 198 22.78 -26.67 -6.35
C GLN A 198 24.05 -25.90 -6.74
N GLY A 199 24.56 -25.03 -5.86
CA GLY A 199 25.77 -24.25 -6.08
C GLY A 199 25.61 -22.98 -6.92
N VAL A 200 24.37 -22.54 -7.17
CA VAL A 200 24.10 -21.26 -7.85
C VAL A 200 24.14 -20.15 -6.78
N SER A 201 25.01 -19.15 -6.96
CA SER A 201 25.03 -18.01 -6.05
C SER A 201 23.82 -17.08 -6.22
N PRO A 202 23.41 -16.32 -5.19
CA PRO A 202 22.34 -15.32 -5.30
C PRO A 202 22.54 -14.31 -6.43
N GLU A 203 23.78 -13.84 -6.62
CA GLU A 203 24.14 -12.90 -7.69
C GLU A 203 23.89 -13.51 -9.08
N LYS A 204 24.35 -14.78 -9.27
CA LYS A 204 24.17 -15.48 -10.54
C LYS A 204 22.71 -15.81 -10.79
N PHE A 205 21.94 -16.12 -9.74
CA PHE A 205 20.50 -16.31 -9.85
C PHE A 205 19.82 -15.03 -10.39
N VAL A 206 20.10 -13.86 -9.82
CA VAL A 206 19.51 -12.60 -10.27
C VAL A 206 19.92 -12.30 -11.71
N GLU A 207 21.23 -12.37 -12.02
CA GLU A 207 21.76 -12.11 -13.37
C GLU A 207 21.03 -12.93 -14.45
N VAL A 208 20.82 -14.21 -14.21
CA VAL A 208 20.25 -15.12 -15.20
C VAL A 208 18.72 -15.04 -15.24
N ILE A 209 18.06 -15.13 -14.07
CA ILE A 209 16.59 -15.24 -14.05
C ILE A 209 15.92 -13.93 -14.49
N SER A 210 16.52 -12.77 -14.26
CA SER A 210 16.00 -11.49 -14.77
C SER A 210 15.96 -11.43 -16.32
N GLN A 211 16.67 -12.30 -17.01
CA GLN A 211 16.66 -12.40 -18.48
C GLN A 211 15.85 -13.61 -18.98
N CYS A 212 15.24 -14.38 -18.08
CA CYS A 212 14.52 -15.60 -18.39
C CYS A 212 13.02 -15.47 -18.11
N ALA A 213 12.23 -16.38 -18.69
CA ALA A 213 10.76 -16.39 -18.53
C ALA A 213 10.28 -16.59 -17.07
N GLY A 214 11.16 -17.04 -16.17
CA GLY A 214 10.86 -17.21 -14.74
C GLY A 214 10.90 -15.91 -13.93
N THR A 215 11.21 -14.77 -14.52
CA THR A 215 11.25 -13.48 -13.82
C THR A 215 9.87 -12.94 -13.48
N SER A 216 9.85 -11.97 -12.58
CA SER A 216 8.69 -11.11 -12.27
C SER A 216 9.19 -9.76 -11.76
N TRP A 217 8.33 -8.73 -11.86
CA TRP A 217 8.68 -7.42 -11.29
C TRP A 217 9.07 -7.52 -9.81
N MET A 218 8.40 -8.39 -9.03
CA MET A 218 8.71 -8.57 -7.62
C MET A 218 10.08 -9.27 -7.42
N LEU A 219 10.43 -10.23 -8.27
CA LEU A 219 11.77 -10.85 -8.26
C LEU A 219 12.84 -9.78 -8.50
N GLU A 220 12.71 -9.03 -9.58
CA GLU A 220 13.71 -8.02 -9.98
C GLU A 220 13.87 -6.92 -8.92
N ASN A 221 12.81 -6.63 -8.17
CA ASN A 221 12.82 -5.60 -7.14
C ASN A 221 13.30 -6.12 -5.76
N ARG A 222 13.08 -7.40 -5.42
CA ARG A 222 13.37 -7.96 -4.09
C ARG A 222 14.61 -8.84 -4.03
N ALA A 223 14.92 -9.60 -5.07
CA ALA A 223 16.11 -10.45 -5.08
C ALA A 223 17.43 -9.68 -4.85
N PRO A 224 17.62 -8.44 -5.37
CA PRO A 224 18.80 -7.64 -5.07
C PRO A 224 19.00 -7.34 -3.57
N HIS A 225 17.95 -7.25 -2.78
CA HIS A 225 18.05 -7.06 -1.31
C HIS A 225 18.74 -8.28 -0.66
N ILE A 226 18.36 -9.48 -1.09
CA ILE A 226 18.99 -10.73 -0.60
C ILE A 226 20.46 -10.76 -0.99
N VAL A 227 20.78 -10.40 -2.24
CA VAL A 227 22.18 -10.35 -2.75
C VAL A 227 23.02 -9.37 -1.94
N ALA A 228 22.46 -8.18 -1.65
CA ALA A 228 23.15 -7.15 -0.86
C ALA A 228 23.20 -7.47 0.64
N GLY A 229 22.42 -8.44 1.12
CA GLY A 229 22.25 -8.68 2.55
C GLY A 229 21.56 -7.53 3.28
N ASP A 230 20.82 -6.70 2.56
CA ASP A 230 20.09 -5.56 3.09
C ASP A 230 18.60 -5.90 3.27
N TYR A 231 18.20 -6.05 4.51
CA TYR A 231 16.82 -6.33 4.90
C TYR A 231 16.12 -5.13 5.54
N ALA A 232 16.65 -3.91 5.32
CA ALA A 232 15.94 -2.67 5.65
C ALA A 232 14.62 -2.58 4.84
N PRO A 233 13.46 -2.42 5.46
CA PRO A 233 12.19 -2.66 4.78
C PRO A 233 11.82 -1.55 3.80
N LEU A 234 11.67 -1.88 2.52
CA LEU A 234 10.82 -1.14 1.58
C LEU A 234 9.36 -1.53 1.77
N SER A 235 9.11 -2.82 2.05
CA SER A 235 7.84 -3.37 2.51
C SER A 235 8.16 -4.44 3.56
N GLN A 236 7.35 -4.51 4.62
CA GLN A 236 7.62 -5.44 5.73
C GLN A 236 6.98 -6.80 5.50
N VAL A 237 7.63 -7.87 6.01
CA VAL A 237 7.04 -9.23 6.05
C VAL A 237 5.61 -9.22 6.62
N ASN A 238 5.34 -8.45 7.69
CA ASN A 238 4.02 -8.40 8.35
C ASN A 238 2.87 -7.86 7.45
N ILE A 239 3.15 -7.27 6.31
CA ILE A 239 2.12 -6.85 5.37
C ILE A 239 1.43 -8.06 4.73
N TRP A 240 2.19 -9.13 4.44
CA TRP A 240 1.69 -10.28 3.70
C TRP A 240 0.70 -11.15 4.46
N PRO A 241 0.85 -11.46 5.77
CA PRO A 241 -0.20 -12.10 6.55
C PRO A 241 -1.55 -11.37 6.46
N LYS A 242 -1.56 -10.04 6.48
CA LYS A 242 -2.77 -9.24 6.32
C LYS A 242 -3.30 -9.30 4.88
N ASP A 243 -2.46 -9.00 3.88
CA ASP A 243 -2.91 -8.85 2.49
C ASP A 243 -3.34 -10.18 1.88
N LEU A 244 -2.56 -11.25 2.08
CA LEU A 244 -2.93 -12.58 1.63
C LEU A 244 -4.11 -13.15 2.44
N GLY A 245 -4.27 -12.73 3.71
CA GLY A 245 -5.46 -13.01 4.50
C GLY A 245 -6.73 -12.44 3.85
N ILE A 246 -6.70 -11.16 3.41
CA ILE A 246 -7.80 -10.54 2.67
C ILE A 246 -8.10 -11.32 1.38
N VAL A 247 -7.07 -11.74 0.63
CA VAL A 247 -7.25 -12.56 -0.58
C VAL A 247 -7.95 -13.88 -0.27
N LEU A 248 -7.54 -14.59 0.79
CA LEU A 248 -8.14 -15.86 1.16
C LEU A 248 -9.58 -15.71 1.69
N ASP A 249 -9.89 -14.61 2.38
CA ASP A 249 -11.25 -14.30 2.80
C ASP A 249 -12.17 -14.03 1.59
N ILE A 250 -11.69 -13.29 0.59
CA ILE A 250 -12.39 -13.09 -0.68
C ILE A 250 -12.60 -14.44 -1.38
N ALA A 251 -11.56 -15.25 -1.50
CA ALA A 251 -11.61 -16.58 -2.12
C ALA A 251 -12.63 -17.48 -1.41
N LYS A 252 -12.60 -17.51 -0.09
CA LYS A 252 -13.57 -18.27 0.73
C LYS A 252 -15.00 -17.82 0.50
N SER A 253 -15.24 -16.50 0.46
CA SER A 253 -16.59 -15.95 0.23
C SER A 253 -17.13 -16.27 -1.15
N ALA A 254 -16.24 -16.41 -2.14
CA ALA A 254 -16.56 -16.79 -3.51
C ALA A 254 -16.56 -18.30 -3.76
N SER A 255 -16.30 -19.13 -2.74
CA SER A 255 -16.08 -20.58 -2.90
C SER A 255 -14.96 -20.89 -3.92
N PHE A 256 -13.95 -20.02 -4.00
CA PHE A 256 -12.82 -20.13 -4.90
C PHE A 256 -11.62 -20.77 -4.21
N SER A 257 -11.00 -21.78 -4.82
CA SER A 257 -9.78 -22.42 -4.29
C SER A 257 -8.54 -21.59 -4.63
N ALA A 258 -7.76 -21.20 -3.62
CA ALA A 258 -6.52 -20.43 -3.78
C ALA A 258 -5.31 -21.13 -3.09
N PRO A 259 -4.94 -22.37 -3.51
CA PRO A 259 -3.93 -23.16 -2.81
C PRO A 259 -2.54 -22.53 -2.85
N ILE A 260 -2.15 -21.87 -3.94
CA ILE A 260 -0.84 -21.22 -4.07
C ILE A 260 -0.72 -20.04 -3.09
N THR A 261 -1.75 -19.22 -3.00
CA THR A 261 -1.81 -18.12 -2.03
C THR A 261 -1.74 -18.64 -0.58
N ALA A 262 -2.46 -19.73 -0.28
CA ALA A 262 -2.43 -20.33 1.04
C ALA A 262 -1.03 -20.85 1.40
N ALA A 263 -0.32 -21.50 0.47
CA ALA A 263 1.04 -21.95 0.67
C ALA A 263 2.01 -20.78 0.91
N ALA A 264 1.94 -19.72 0.09
CA ALA A 264 2.75 -18.52 0.27
C ALA A 264 2.49 -17.84 1.62
N LEU A 265 1.22 -17.71 2.05
CA LEU A 265 0.87 -17.16 3.36
C LEU A 265 1.57 -17.90 4.50
N GLN A 266 1.64 -19.24 4.45
CA GLN A 266 2.32 -20.01 5.49
C GLN A 266 3.79 -19.63 5.65
N GLN A 267 4.50 -19.33 4.55
CA GLN A 267 5.90 -18.90 4.61
C GLN A 267 6.06 -17.54 5.32
N TYR A 268 5.17 -16.59 5.04
CA TYR A 268 5.19 -15.30 5.73
C TYR A 268 4.83 -15.43 7.22
N LEU A 269 3.90 -16.33 7.58
CA LEU A 269 3.58 -16.60 8.97
C LEU A 269 4.78 -17.23 9.71
N VAL A 270 5.51 -18.14 9.06
CA VAL A 270 6.76 -18.68 9.61
C VAL A 270 7.80 -17.57 9.78
N ALA A 271 8.00 -16.72 8.77
CA ALA A 271 8.93 -15.60 8.85
C ALA A 271 8.58 -14.65 10.01
N ALA A 272 7.31 -14.29 10.15
CA ALA A 272 6.82 -13.46 11.26
C ALA A 272 7.06 -14.13 12.63
N GLY A 273 6.78 -15.44 12.74
CA GLY A 273 7.04 -16.25 13.94
C GLY A 273 8.52 -16.38 14.29
N MET A 274 9.43 -16.24 13.31
CA MET A 274 10.88 -16.17 13.51
C MET A 274 11.36 -14.77 13.97
N GLY A 275 10.46 -13.80 14.13
CA GLY A 275 10.80 -12.42 14.52
C GLY A 275 11.18 -11.50 13.35
N LEU A 276 11.05 -11.97 12.10
CA LEU A 276 11.41 -11.21 10.89
C LEU A 276 10.31 -10.24 10.42
N GLY A 277 9.22 -10.13 11.17
CA GLY A 277 8.02 -9.39 10.77
C GLY A 277 8.24 -7.92 10.37
N ARG A 278 9.28 -7.27 10.90
CA ARG A 278 9.63 -5.87 10.61
C ARG A 278 10.75 -5.71 9.58
N GLU A 279 11.36 -6.81 9.15
CA GLU A 279 12.34 -6.80 8.06
C GLU A 279 11.65 -6.64 6.71
N ASP A 280 12.45 -6.35 5.67
CA ASP A 280 11.99 -6.36 4.28
C ASP A 280 11.35 -7.70 3.93
N ASP A 281 10.35 -7.67 3.10
CA ASP A 281 9.58 -8.88 2.73
C ASP A 281 10.43 -9.93 1.98
N ALA A 282 11.58 -9.54 1.41
CA ALA A 282 12.60 -10.45 0.90
C ALA A 282 13.17 -11.38 1.99
N ALA A 283 13.06 -11.00 3.27
CA ALA A 283 13.52 -11.82 4.40
C ALA A 283 12.75 -13.16 4.53
N VAL A 284 11.63 -13.35 3.81
CA VAL A 284 11.00 -14.68 3.70
C VAL A 284 11.96 -15.73 3.17
N ALA A 285 13.00 -15.36 2.42
CA ALA A 285 14.06 -16.26 1.98
C ALA A 285 14.82 -16.92 3.15
N LYS A 286 14.93 -16.25 4.31
CA LYS A 286 15.56 -16.80 5.52
C LYS A 286 14.82 -18.06 6.04
N VAL A 287 13.51 -18.17 5.78
CA VAL A 287 12.74 -19.38 6.13
C VAL A 287 13.21 -20.58 5.33
N TYR A 288 13.32 -20.43 4.01
CA TYR A 288 13.77 -21.51 3.12
C TYR A 288 15.23 -21.88 3.38
N ALA A 289 16.11 -20.88 3.54
CA ALA A 289 17.54 -21.10 3.81
C ALA A 289 17.75 -21.87 5.11
N ARG A 290 17.03 -21.51 6.19
CA ARG A 290 17.09 -22.21 7.48
C ARG A 290 16.73 -23.70 7.37
N ASN A 291 15.71 -24.04 6.57
CA ASN A 291 15.22 -25.40 6.41
C ASN A 291 16.28 -26.35 5.81
N VAL A 292 17.26 -25.83 5.10
CA VAL A 292 18.32 -26.58 4.43
C VAL A 292 19.73 -26.23 4.92
N GLY A 293 19.84 -25.48 6.02
CA GLY A 293 21.12 -25.11 6.64
C GLY A 293 21.98 -24.15 5.81
N LEU A 294 21.35 -23.35 4.95
CA LEU A 294 22.05 -22.31 4.16
C LEU A 294 22.11 -21.00 4.95
N THR A 295 23.16 -20.24 4.71
CA THR A 295 23.32 -18.87 5.19
C THR A 295 23.16 -17.91 4.03
N LEU A 296 22.23 -16.97 4.13
CA LEU A 296 22.05 -15.90 3.16
C LEU A 296 23.00 -14.73 3.43
N PRO A 297 23.35 -13.90 2.43
CA PRO A 297 24.06 -12.67 2.67
C PRO A 297 23.38 -11.82 3.74
N GLY A 298 24.15 -11.21 4.66
CA GLY A 298 23.63 -10.35 5.74
C GLY A 298 22.76 -11.04 6.79
N ALA A 299 22.55 -12.35 6.72
CA ALA A 299 21.85 -13.13 7.74
C ALA A 299 22.90 -13.70 8.72
N ALA A 300 23.24 -12.94 9.76
CA ALA A 300 24.09 -13.41 10.86
C ALA A 300 23.24 -14.12 11.91
#